data_e1b98420eaf354eec2ea3afc12bd5162
#
_entry.id   e1b98420eaf354eec2ea3afc12bd5162
#
_cell.length_a   1.000
_cell.length_b   1.000
_cell.length_c   1.000
_cell.angle_alpha   90.00
_cell.angle_beta   90.00
_cell.angle_gamma   90.00
#
_symmetry.space_group_name_H-M   'P 1'
#
loop_
_entity.id
_entity.type
_entity.pdbx_description
1 polymer ?
#
loop_
_entity_poly.entity_id
_entity_poly.type
_entity_poly.pdbx_seq_one_letter_code
_entity_poly.pdbx_strand_id
1 'polypeptide(L)'
;EGSWLNRDSGTNLNYSLTLTGGTLGADSEYAERLTELSGTDGSYAKAEAKLTMVQTLGHQADVMVKLSGQKASKHLDSSEQMYLGGANAVRAYGQGAGTGDDGVLGTVEFRLYTDVPGLVVSTYFDIGHVSSSAYSDTLKGWGIGLAYNAPGDWFARIDYARRIGLGDYESLLTDRARLWFLVGKIW
;
A
#
# COMPACT_ATOMS: atom_id res chain seq x y z
N GLU A 1 16.88 -1.03 8.01
CA GLU A 1 16.60 0.00 7.01
C GLU A 1 17.89 0.42 6.31
N GLY A 2 17.78 0.79 5.04
CA GLY A 2 18.90 1.30 4.28
C GLY A 2 18.44 2.13 3.09
N SER A 3 19.39 2.92 2.57
CA SER A 3 19.18 3.70 1.36
C SER A 3 20.43 3.65 0.47
N TRP A 4 20.23 3.73 -0.82
CA TRP A 4 21.29 3.81 -1.80
C TRP A 4 20.94 4.86 -2.84
N LEU A 5 21.88 5.75 -3.14
CA LEU A 5 21.72 6.82 -4.11
C LEU A 5 22.85 6.74 -5.15
N ASN A 6 22.48 6.58 -6.41
CA ASN A 6 23.39 6.75 -7.53
C ASN A 6 23.04 8.06 -8.27
N ARG A 7 23.88 9.08 -8.12
CA ARG A 7 23.68 10.38 -8.73
C ARG A 7 23.88 10.39 -10.23
N ASP A 8 24.77 9.54 -10.74
CA ASP A 8 25.09 9.47 -12.19
C ASP A 8 23.92 8.88 -12.98
N SER A 9 23.26 7.86 -12.44
CA SER A 9 22.07 7.27 -13.05
C SER A 9 20.77 7.94 -12.62
N GLY A 10 20.78 8.81 -11.61
CA GLY A 10 19.57 9.42 -11.04
C GLY A 10 18.69 8.41 -10.30
N THR A 11 19.25 7.34 -9.74
CA THR A 11 18.52 6.29 -9.03
C THR A 11 18.59 6.48 -7.53
N ASN A 12 17.44 6.51 -6.87
CA ASN A 12 17.32 6.50 -5.41
C ASN A 12 16.56 5.24 -4.98
N LEU A 13 17.14 4.45 -4.09
CA LEU A 13 16.57 3.22 -3.56
C LEU A 13 16.51 3.31 -2.03
N ASN A 14 15.33 3.03 -1.47
CA ASN A 14 15.12 2.89 -0.03
C ASN A 14 14.50 1.53 0.25
N TYR A 15 14.97 0.86 1.28
CA TYR A 15 14.45 -0.45 1.67
C TYR A 15 14.38 -0.59 3.19
N SER A 16 13.46 -1.42 3.63
CA SER A 16 13.34 -1.82 5.04
C SER A 16 12.94 -3.29 5.15
N LEU A 17 13.41 -3.92 6.21
CA LEU A 17 12.98 -5.24 6.67
C LEU A 17 12.60 -5.11 8.13
N THR A 18 11.41 -5.54 8.49
CA THR A 18 10.90 -5.56 9.87
C THR A 18 10.53 -6.97 10.25
N LEU A 19 11.03 -7.43 11.39
CA LEU A 19 10.63 -8.70 12.00
C LEU A 19 9.85 -8.38 13.26
N THR A 20 8.64 -8.93 13.36
CA THR A 20 7.74 -8.74 14.50
C THR A 20 7.45 -10.09 15.12
N GLY A 21 7.59 -10.18 16.43
CA GLY A 21 7.12 -11.31 17.24
C GLY A 21 6.17 -10.82 18.32
N GLY A 22 5.10 -11.54 18.53
CA GLY A 22 4.09 -11.18 19.53
C GLY A 22 3.36 -12.41 20.07
N THR A 23 2.58 -12.20 21.11
CA THR A 23 1.67 -13.20 21.66
C THR A 23 0.31 -12.56 21.85
N LEU A 24 -0.71 -13.15 21.25
CA LEU A 24 -2.10 -12.78 21.46
C LEU A 24 -2.64 -13.61 22.62
N GLY A 25 -3.11 -12.93 23.67
CA GLY A 25 -3.82 -13.50 24.79
C GLY A 25 -5.20 -12.88 24.91
N ALA A 26 -6.13 -13.59 25.54
CA ALA A 26 -7.50 -13.13 25.75
C ALA A 26 -7.74 -12.79 27.22
N ASP A 27 -8.44 -11.69 27.48
CA ASP A 27 -8.76 -11.22 28.84
C ASP A 27 -10.07 -11.83 29.40
N SER A 28 -10.75 -12.67 28.64
CA SER A 28 -12.00 -13.33 29.05
C SER A 28 -12.18 -14.69 28.37
N GLU A 29 -12.92 -15.59 29.05
CA GLU A 29 -13.25 -16.93 28.48
C GLU A 29 -13.95 -16.85 27.11
N TYR A 30 -14.75 -15.82 26.87
CA TYR A 30 -15.40 -15.59 25.59
C TYR A 30 -14.38 -15.19 24.50
N ALA A 31 -13.47 -14.29 24.82
CA ALA A 31 -12.40 -13.86 23.91
C ALA A 31 -11.43 -15.03 23.62
N GLU A 32 -11.09 -15.85 24.62
CA GLU A 32 -10.26 -17.04 24.47
C GLU A 32 -10.87 -18.02 23.46
N ARG A 33 -12.16 -18.33 23.58
CA ARG A 33 -12.87 -19.17 22.61
C ARG A 33 -12.88 -18.59 21.19
N LEU A 34 -13.03 -17.28 21.05
CA LEU A 34 -13.00 -16.62 19.73
C LEU A 34 -11.60 -16.71 19.09
N THR A 35 -10.55 -16.47 19.84
CA THR A 35 -9.17 -16.54 19.33
C THR A 35 -8.75 -17.96 19.00
N GLU A 36 -9.18 -18.97 19.79
CA GLU A 36 -8.99 -20.38 19.47
C GLU A 36 -9.72 -20.78 18.17
N LEU A 37 -11.01 -20.44 18.04
CA LEU A 37 -11.81 -20.74 16.85
C LEU A 37 -11.29 -20.07 15.59
N SER A 38 -10.73 -18.85 15.69
CA SER A 38 -10.09 -18.15 14.59
C SER A 38 -8.67 -18.63 14.33
N GLY A 39 -8.03 -19.37 15.23
CA GLY A 39 -6.65 -19.81 15.13
C GLY A 39 -5.62 -18.68 15.30
N THR A 40 -6.01 -17.57 15.93
CA THR A 40 -5.15 -16.40 16.17
C THR A 40 -4.46 -16.41 17.53
N ASP A 41 -4.89 -17.25 18.49
CA ASP A 41 -4.35 -17.37 19.84
C ASP A 41 -2.85 -17.72 19.87
N GLY A 42 -2.15 -17.32 20.93
CA GLY A 42 -0.76 -17.65 21.20
C GLY A 42 0.27 -16.84 20.42
N SER A 43 1.49 -17.38 20.30
CA SER A 43 2.63 -16.66 19.73
C SER A 43 2.61 -16.67 18.20
N TYR A 44 2.97 -15.55 17.61
CA TYR A 44 3.17 -15.37 16.18
C TYR A 44 4.48 -14.67 15.86
N ALA A 45 4.94 -14.82 14.63
CA ALA A 45 6.00 -14.02 14.04
C ALA A 45 5.61 -13.61 12.65
N LYS A 46 6.02 -12.39 12.23
CA LYS A 46 5.87 -11.92 10.85
C LYS A 46 7.11 -11.17 10.38
N ALA A 47 7.35 -11.24 9.09
CA ALA A 47 8.38 -10.48 8.40
C ALA A 47 7.70 -9.56 7.38
N GLU A 48 8.09 -8.29 7.38
CA GLU A 48 7.63 -7.27 6.43
C GLU A 48 8.83 -6.70 5.70
N ALA A 49 8.77 -6.65 4.38
CA ALA A 49 9.78 -6.01 3.54
C ALA A 49 9.15 -4.89 2.72
N LYS A 50 9.84 -3.75 2.62
CA LYS A 50 9.44 -2.62 1.79
C LYS A 50 10.61 -2.14 0.97
N LEU A 51 10.32 -1.76 -0.28
CA LEU A 51 11.28 -1.20 -1.21
C LEU A 51 10.61 -0.04 -1.94
N THR A 52 11.30 1.08 -2.04
CA THR A 52 10.91 2.21 -2.88
C THR A 52 12.09 2.61 -3.74
N MET A 53 11.92 2.57 -5.04
CA MET A 53 12.90 3.02 -6.02
C MET A 53 12.33 4.20 -6.78
N VAL A 54 13.14 5.25 -6.94
CA VAL A 54 12.84 6.39 -7.82
C VAL A 54 13.95 6.47 -8.85
N GLN A 55 13.58 6.42 -10.12
CA GLN A 55 14.47 6.60 -11.26
C GLN A 55 14.15 7.91 -11.96
N THR A 56 15.06 8.85 -11.91
CA THR A 56 14.95 10.13 -12.63
C THR A 56 15.07 9.90 -14.14
N LEU A 57 14.17 10.50 -14.90
CA LEU A 57 14.12 10.48 -16.37
C LEU A 57 14.28 11.90 -16.92
N GLY A 58 15.52 12.36 -17.01
CA GLY A 58 15.81 13.73 -17.44
C GLY A 58 15.46 14.78 -16.36
N HIS A 59 14.98 15.96 -16.79
CA HIS A 59 14.76 17.09 -15.88
C HIS A 59 13.31 17.22 -15.36
N GLN A 60 12.35 16.63 -16.04
CA GLN A 60 10.92 16.86 -15.78
C GLN A 60 10.13 15.59 -15.45
N ALA A 61 10.77 14.42 -15.37
CA ALA A 61 10.06 13.20 -15.11
C ALA A 61 10.84 12.23 -14.23
N ASP A 62 10.13 11.36 -13.54
CA ASP A 62 10.68 10.17 -12.91
C ASP A 62 9.68 9.01 -12.94
N VAL A 63 10.19 7.81 -12.66
CA VAL A 63 9.41 6.62 -12.38
C VAL A 63 9.68 6.20 -10.95
N MET A 64 8.62 6.02 -10.20
CA MET A 64 8.65 5.46 -8.85
C MET A 64 8.10 4.05 -8.86
N VAL A 65 8.85 3.11 -8.28
CA VAL A 65 8.40 1.73 -8.01
C VAL A 65 8.36 1.53 -6.52
N LYS A 66 7.22 1.08 -6.00
CA LYS A 66 7.07 0.65 -4.61
C LYS A 66 6.72 -0.83 -4.58
N LEU A 67 7.38 -1.58 -3.73
CA LEU A 67 7.07 -2.97 -3.44
C LEU A 67 6.98 -3.14 -1.92
N SER A 68 6.00 -3.88 -1.47
CA SER A 68 5.91 -4.32 -0.07
C SER A 68 5.42 -5.76 -0.02
N GLY A 69 5.86 -6.48 0.99
CA GLY A 69 5.44 -7.85 1.23
C GLY A 69 5.41 -8.18 2.70
N GLN A 70 4.54 -9.07 3.08
CA GLN A 70 4.40 -9.64 4.41
C GLN A 70 4.34 -11.16 4.33
N LYS A 71 5.01 -11.81 5.27
CA LYS A 71 4.93 -13.26 5.51
C LYS A 71 4.75 -13.51 6.99
N ALA A 72 3.72 -14.27 7.34
CA ALA A 72 3.39 -14.63 8.72
C ALA A 72 3.65 -16.11 8.99
N SER A 73 3.88 -16.44 10.26
CA SER A 73 4.10 -17.82 10.73
C SER A 73 2.78 -18.59 10.94
N LYS A 74 1.66 -17.86 11.09
CA LYS A 74 0.32 -18.41 11.34
C LYS A 74 -0.75 -17.38 10.96
N HIS A 75 -2.02 -17.76 11.14
CA HIS A 75 -3.13 -16.81 11.00
C HIS A 75 -3.02 -15.68 12.03
N LEU A 76 -3.09 -14.44 11.56
CA LEU A 76 -2.89 -13.23 12.35
C LEU A 76 -4.24 -12.61 12.75
N ASP A 77 -4.23 -11.92 13.89
CA ASP A 77 -5.30 -10.97 14.18
C ASP A 77 -5.39 -9.90 13.09
N SER A 78 -6.60 -9.39 12.85
CA SER A 78 -6.87 -8.42 11.79
C SER A 78 -6.03 -7.14 11.89
N SER A 79 -5.59 -6.75 13.09
CA SER A 79 -4.70 -5.61 13.32
C SER A 79 -3.27 -5.82 12.79
N GLU A 80 -2.86 -7.08 12.62
CA GLU A 80 -1.52 -7.48 12.16
C GLU A 80 -1.50 -7.93 10.69
N GLN A 81 -2.69 -8.06 10.07
CA GLN A 81 -2.82 -8.47 8.68
C GLN A 81 -2.42 -7.36 7.70
N MET A 82 -1.97 -7.77 6.52
CA MET A 82 -1.71 -6.87 5.40
C MET A 82 -3.01 -6.49 4.70
N TYR A 83 -3.16 -5.21 4.33
CA TYR A 83 -4.28 -4.68 3.54
C TYR A 83 -3.82 -4.32 2.13
N LEU A 84 -4.64 -4.64 1.13
CA LEU A 84 -4.35 -4.28 -0.26
C LEU A 84 -4.99 -2.96 -0.69
N GLY A 85 -6.19 -2.65 -0.21
CA GLY A 85 -6.92 -1.45 -0.63
C GLY A 85 -6.63 -0.22 0.20
N GLY A 86 -6.69 0.97 -0.42
CA GLY A 86 -6.53 2.25 0.24
C GLY A 86 -5.70 3.27 -0.53
N ALA A 87 -5.67 4.50 -0.04
CA ALA A 87 -4.97 5.63 -0.67
C ALA A 87 -3.45 5.43 -0.87
N ASN A 88 -2.82 4.56 -0.07
CA ASN A 88 -1.40 4.25 -0.13
C ASN A 88 -1.10 2.81 -0.60
N ALA A 89 -2.11 2.12 -1.13
CA ALA A 89 -2.05 0.74 -1.59
C ALA A 89 -2.69 0.63 -2.98
N VAL A 90 -3.57 -0.34 -3.26
CA VAL A 90 -4.34 -0.36 -4.51
C VAL A 90 -5.46 0.69 -4.42
N ARG A 91 -5.19 1.88 -4.93
CA ARG A 91 -6.02 3.09 -4.77
C ARG A 91 -7.43 2.98 -5.36
N ALA A 92 -7.65 2.02 -6.25
CA ALA A 92 -8.98 1.76 -6.83
C ALA A 92 -9.96 1.11 -5.84
N TYR A 93 -9.51 0.70 -4.65
CA TYR A 93 -10.31 0.01 -3.63
C TYR A 93 -10.34 0.80 -2.33
N GLY A 94 -11.37 0.58 -1.52
CA GLY A 94 -11.51 1.22 -0.21
C GLY A 94 -10.44 0.79 0.78
N GLN A 95 -10.25 1.60 1.81
CA GLN A 95 -9.35 1.27 2.91
C GLN A 95 -9.75 -0.07 3.54
N GLY A 96 -8.78 -0.95 3.75
CA GLY A 96 -9.01 -2.27 4.36
C GLY A 96 -9.57 -3.33 3.40
N ALA A 97 -9.75 -3.04 2.11
CA ALA A 97 -10.13 -4.07 1.15
C ALA A 97 -8.99 -5.07 0.93
N GLY A 98 -9.33 -6.37 0.80
CA GLY A 98 -8.36 -7.45 0.60
C GLY A 98 -7.36 -7.54 1.76
N THR A 99 -7.66 -8.35 2.75
CA THR A 99 -6.79 -8.55 3.93
C THR A 99 -6.19 -9.95 3.91
N GLY A 100 -5.02 -10.14 4.49
CA GLY A 100 -4.41 -11.46 4.58
C GLY A 100 -3.18 -11.50 5.47
N ASP A 101 -2.80 -12.72 5.83
CA ASP A 101 -1.63 -12.99 6.67
C ASP A 101 -0.34 -12.81 5.88
N ASP A 102 -0.37 -13.29 4.65
CA ASP A 102 0.70 -13.19 3.67
C ASP A 102 0.26 -12.29 2.53
N GLY A 103 1.19 -11.52 1.97
CA GLY A 103 0.82 -10.71 0.82
C GLY A 103 1.98 -9.97 0.19
N VAL A 104 1.71 -9.47 -1.02
CA VAL A 104 2.60 -8.61 -1.77
C VAL A 104 1.80 -7.47 -2.40
N LEU A 105 2.38 -6.29 -2.43
CA LEU A 105 1.80 -5.09 -3.04
C LEU A 105 2.86 -4.40 -3.89
N GLY A 106 2.50 -4.02 -5.11
CA GLY A 106 3.36 -3.29 -6.03
C GLY A 106 2.65 -2.07 -6.62
N THR A 107 3.38 -0.99 -6.75
CA THR A 107 2.97 0.23 -7.46
C THR A 107 4.06 0.64 -8.42
N VAL A 108 3.68 0.99 -9.63
CA VAL A 108 4.53 1.74 -10.58
C VAL A 108 3.83 3.06 -10.88
N GLU A 109 4.51 4.17 -10.64
CA GLU A 109 3.98 5.52 -10.85
C GLU A 109 4.96 6.33 -11.70
N PHE A 110 4.50 6.82 -12.85
CA PHE A 110 5.21 7.81 -13.67
C PHE A 110 4.77 9.19 -13.24
N ARG A 111 5.72 10.08 -12.93
CA ARG A 111 5.48 11.45 -12.48
C ARG A 111 6.10 12.44 -13.44
N LEU A 112 5.33 13.47 -13.78
CA LEU A 112 5.74 14.59 -14.62
C LEU A 112 5.72 15.88 -13.79
N TYR A 113 6.86 16.53 -13.70
CA TYR A 113 7.04 17.83 -13.07
C TYR A 113 6.73 18.91 -14.11
N THR A 114 5.69 19.67 -13.86
CA THR A 114 5.23 20.69 -14.81
C THR A 114 6.03 21.99 -14.69
N ASP A 115 5.83 22.90 -15.64
CA ASP A 115 6.43 24.26 -15.56
C ASP A 115 5.80 25.12 -14.45
N VAL A 116 4.69 24.70 -13.88
CA VAL A 116 4.10 25.34 -12.68
C VAL A 116 4.85 24.83 -11.45
N PRO A 117 5.57 25.72 -10.71
CA PRO A 117 6.32 25.30 -9.54
C PRO A 117 5.46 24.54 -8.53
N GLY A 118 5.95 23.38 -8.11
CA GLY A 118 5.27 22.53 -7.13
C GLY A 118 4.13 21.64 -7.66
N LEU A 119 3.77 21.76 -8.96
CA LEU A 119 2.71 20.95 -9.56
C LEU A 119 3.30 19.71 -10.24
N VAL A 120 2.82 18.53 -9.82
CA VAL A 120 3.19 17.21 -10.36
C VAL A 120 1.95 16.49 -10.85
N VAL A 121 2.00 15.99 -12.07
CA VAL A 121 0.97 15.10 -12.64
C VAL A 121 1.53 13.69 -12.64
N SER A 122 0.72 12.70 -12.27
CA SER A 122 1.14 11.30 -12.30
C SER A 122 0.11 10.39 -12.94
N THR A 123 0.60 9.26 -13.45
CA THR A 123 -0.20 8.09 -13.79
C THR A 123 0.40 6.88 -13.12
N TYR A 124 -0.43 5.93 -12.72
CA TYR A 124 0.04 4.79 -11.94
C TYR A 124 -0.74 3.51 -12.19
N PHE A 125 -0.09 2.43 -11.86
CA PHE A 125 -0.64 1.09 -11.81
C PHE A 125 -0.33 0.48 -10.45
N ASP A 126 -1.38 -0.01 -9.76
CA ASP A 126 -1.31 -0.69 -8.48
C ASP A 126 -1.76 -2.14 -8.63
N ILE A 127 -1.04 -3.06 -8.00
CA ILE A 127 -1.40 -4.48 -7.92
C ILE A 127 -1.04 -5.02 -6.55
N GLY A 128 -1.91 -5.85 -5.98
CA GLY A 128 -1.65 -6.54 -4.72
C GLY A 128 -2.30 -7.91 -4.69
N HIS A 129 -1.68 -8.82 -3.98
CA HIS A 129 -2.19 -10.16 -3.69
C HIS A 129 -2.00 -10.45 -2.22
N VAL A 130 -3.05 -10.98 -1.59
CA VAL A 130 -3.00 -11.48 -0.21
C VAL A 130 -3.56 -12.89 -0.14
N SER A 131 -3.11 -13.62 0.85
CA SER A 131 -3.64 -14.94 1.19
C SER A 131 -3.71 -15.13 2.70
N SER A 132 -4.69 -15.89 3.11
CA SER A 132 -4.85 -16.45 4.45
C SER A 132 -5.12 -17.96 4.35
N SER A 133 -5.33 -18.62 5.47
CA SER A 133 -5.68 -20.05 5.49
C SER A 133 -7.01 -20.34 4.78
N ALA A 134 -7.92 -19.38 4.69
CA ALA A 134 -9.29 -19.56 4.21
C ALA A 134 -9.53 -19.02 2.79
N TYR A 135 -8.76 -18.02 2.34
CA TYR A 135 -8.98 -17.38 1.05
C TYR A 135 -7.72 -16.68 0.52
N SER A 136 -7.77 -16.28 -0.76
CA SER A 136 -6.81 -15.39 -1.38
C SER A 136 -7.54 -14.35 -2.23
N ASP A 137 -6.95 -13.16 -2.36
CA ASP A 137 -7.53 -12.09 -3.16
C ASP A 137 -6.44 -11.34 -3.94
N THR A 138 -6.79 -10.83 -5.12
CA THR A 138 -5.90 -10.05 -5.99
C THR A 138 -6.60 -8.80 -6.46
N LEU A 139 -6.11 -7.65 -6.02
CA LEU A 139 -6.63 -6.35 -6.39
C LEU A 139 -5.71 -5.69 -7.42
N LYS A 140 -6.31 -5.04 -8.44
CA LYS A 140 -5.57 -4.31 -9.48
C LYS A 140 -6.28 -3.00 -9.80
N GLY A 141 -5.51 -1.97 -10.04
CA GLY A 141 -6.05 -0.67 -10.42
C GLY A 141 -5.05 0.18 -11.19
N TRP A 142 -5.56 1.16 -11.89
CA TRP A 142 -4.77 2.21 -12.51
C TRP A 142 -5.39 3.57 -12.17
N GLY A 143 -4.64 4.63 -12.30
CA GLY A 143 -5.19 5.95 -12.04
C GLY A 143 -4.28 7.09 -12.50
N ILE A 144 -4.78 8.27 -12.24
CA ILE A 144 -4.07 9.53 -12.45
C ILE A 144 -4.06 10.31 -11.14
N GLY A 145 -2.98 11.03 -10.88
CA GLY A 145 -2.78 11.85 -9.69
C GLY A 145 -2.37 13.27 -10.06
N LEU A 146 -2.79 14.20 -9.23
CA LEU A 146 -2.35 15.59 -9.26
C LEU A 146 -1.87 15.95 -7.86
N ALA A 147 -0.62 16.37 -7.71
CA ALA A 147 -0.04 16.82 -6.46
C ALA A 147 0.48 18.24 -6.60
N TYR A 148 0.21 19.07 -5.60
CA TYR A 148 0.68 20.45 -5.55
C TYR A 148 1.32 20.74 -4.20
N ASN A 149 2.59 21.16 -4.24
CA ASN A 149 3.33 21.63 -3.08
C ASN A 149 3.48 23.14 -3.19
N ALA A 150 2.64 23.89 -2.49
CA ALA A 150 2.62 25.34 -2.54
C ALA A 150 3.77 25.95 -1.75
N PRO A 151 4.31 27.12 -2.17
CA PRO A 151 5.13 27.94 -1.31
C PRO A 151 4.37 28.26 -0.01
N GLY A 152 5.03 28.13 1.16
CA GLY A 152 4.40 28.34 2.46
C GLY A 152 3.84 27.07 3.09
N ASP A 153 4.44 25.92 2.76
CA ASP A 153 4.29 24.62 3.44
C ASP A 153 2.93 23.94 3.28
N TRP A 154 2.08 24.41 2.38
CA TRP A 154 0.84 23.73 2.00
C TRP A 154 1.09 22.67 0.94
N PHE A 155 0.45 21.53 1.10
CA PHE A 155 0.41 20.50 0.06
C PHE A 155 -1.01 20.00 -0.14
N ALA A 156 -1.31 19.61 -1.38
CA ALA A 156 -2.55 18.99 -1.76
C ALA A 156 -2.29 17.84 -2.74
N ARG A 157 -3.09 16.79 -2.67
CA ARG A 157 -3.05 15.68 -3.62
C ARG A 157 -4.48 15.22 -3.92
N ILE A 158 -4.74 14.93 -5.19
CA ILE A 158 -5.98 14.31 -5.68
C ILE A 158 -5.57 13.11 -6.54
N ASP A 159 -6.15 11.94 -6.27
CA ASP A 159 -5.98 10.73 -7.07
C ASP A 159 -7.33 10.22 -7.53
N TYR A 160 -7.48 10.00 -8.84
CA TYR A 160 -8.57 9.24 -9.42
C TYR A 160 -8.07 7.85 -9.79
N ALA A 161 -8.65 6.82 -9.21
CA ALA A 161 -8.26 5.43 -9.41
C ALA A 161 -9.43 4.58 -9.91
N ARG A 162 -9.15 3.66 -10.86
CA ARG A 162 -10.12 2.75 -11.45
C ARG A 162 -9.63 1.31 -11.37
N ARG A 163 -10.54 0.38 -11.05
CA ARG A 163 -10.29 -1.05 -10.96
C ARG A 163 -10.03 -1.66 -12.33
N ILE A 164 -9.19 -2.70 -12.36
CA ILE A 164 -8.90 -3.54 -13.53
C ILE A 164 -9.34 -4.96 -13.21
N GLY A 165 -10.18 -5.51 -14.07
CA GLY A 165 -10.74 -6.87 -13.91
C GLY A 165 -11.96 -6.89 -12.98
N LEU A 166 -12.56 -8.07 -12.90
CA LEU A 166 -13.63 -8.40 -11.95
C LEU A 166 -13.00 -9.39 -10.97
N GLY A 167 -12.62 -8.95 -9.77
CA GLY A 167 -12.26 -9.83 -8.67
C GLY A 167 -13.52 -10.46 -8.06
N ASP A 168 -13.38 -11.58 -7.37
CA ASP A 168 -14.49 -12.28 -6.71
C ASP A 168 -15.23 -11.40 -5.69
N TYR A 169 -14.56 -10.36 -5.17
CA TYR A 169 -15.12 -9.35 -4.28
C TYR A 169 -16.06 -8.35 -4.97
N GLU A 170 -16.07 -8.30 -6.31
CA GLU A 170 -16.74 -7.23 -7.09
C GLU A 170 -18.21 -7.49 -7.38
N SER A 171 -18.70 -8.69 -7.18
CA SER A 171 -20.14 -8.99 -7.41
C SER A 171 -21.08 -8.21 -6.47
N LEU A 172 -20.54 -7.63 -5.38
CA LEU A 172 -21.29 -6.89 -4.36
C LEU A 172 -21.01 -5.37 -4.33
N LEU A 173 -19.99 -4.87 -5.05
CA LEU A 173 -19.60 -3.46 -5.02
C LEU A 173 -19.85 -2.79 -6.37
N THR A 174 -20.74 -1.81 -6.41
CA THR A 174 -21.13 -1.04 -7.60
C THR A 174 -20.06 -0.04 -8.08
N ASP A 175 -19.16 0.39 -7.21
CA ASP A 175 -18.19 1.46 -7.51
C ASP A 175 -16.91 0.90 -8.16
N ARG A 176 -16.71 1.22 -9.45
CA ARG A 176 -15.50 0.83 -10.21
C ARG A 176 -14.37 1.84 -10.12
N ALA A 177 -14.58 2.98 -9.49
CA ALA A 177 -13.60 4.04 -9.35
C ALA A 177 -13.66 4.69 -7.98
N ARG A 178 -12.54 5.30 -7.56
CA ARG A 178 -12.42 6.06 -6.32
C ARG A 178 -11.68 7.36 -6.56
N LEU A 179 -12.07 8.34 -5.78
CA LEU A 179 -11.39 9.62 -5.66
C LEU A 179 -10.81 9.74 -4.25
N TRP A 180 -9.52 10.03 -4.19
CA TRP A 180 -8.83 10.33 -2.94
C TRP A 180 -8.38 11.78 -2.97
N PHE A 181 -8.47 12.47 -1.85
CA PHE A 181 -7.88 13.78 -1.69
C PHE A 181 -7.18 13.89 -0.34
N LEU A 182 -6.09 14.64 -0.33
CA LEU A 182 -5.30 14.95 0.86
C LEU A 182 -4.89 16.41 0.80
N VAL A 183 -5.07 17.13 1.88
CA VAL A 183 -4.59 18.51 2.04
C VAL A 183 -3.92 18.61 3.39
N GLY A 184 -2.79 19.27 3.47
CA GLY A 184 -2.06 19.46 4.70
C GLY A 184 -1.19 20.71 4.68
N LYS A 185 -0.65 21.04 5.86
CA LYS A 185 0.33 22.11 6.07
C LYS A 185 1.45 21.59 6.97
N ILE A 186 2.69 21.92 6.65
CA ILE A 186 3.86 21.68 7.50
C ILE A 186 4.09 22.98 8.29
N TRP A 187 4.29 22.88 9.60
CA TRP A 187 4.50 24.03 10.51
C TRP A 187 5.96 24.17 10.88
#